data_72ddb3c01ea0d5747bb8c59096b9c434
#
_entry.id   72ddb3c01ea0d5747bb8c59096b9c434
#
_cell.length_a   1.000
_cell.length_b   1.000
_cell.length_c   1.000
_cell.angle_alpha   90.00
_cell.angle_beta   90.00
_cell.angle_gamma   90.00
#
_symmetry.space_group_name_H-M   'P 1'
#
loop_
_entity.id
_entity.type
_entity.pdbx_description
1 polymer ?
#
loop_
_entity_poly.entity_id
_entity_poly.type
_entity_poly.pdbx_seq_one_letter_code
_entity_poly.pdbx_strand_id
1 'polypeptide(L)'
;DDEEKEYDASYDEMYSYCQKKLYSEGYQIYTSIDLEKQQQLQDSIDLTLLDFTDTTDDGTYKLQAAATCIDNDTGYVVAIVGGRSQDAVSHTLNRAYQSHRQPGSSIKPLIVYTPSFERGKTPDTIVNDHKFDGGPSNSGDTYYGDVTIRFAVEKSLNTVAWQLYDELTPKVGLQYLKDMNFTN
;
A
#
# COMPACT_ATOMS: atom_id res chain seq x y z
N ASP A 1 -31.36 -14.13 11.18
CA ASP A 1 -32.10 -13.62 12.33
C ASP A 1 -33.06 -12.53 11.85
N ASP A 2 -34.27 -12.43 12.46
CA ASP A 2 -35.27 -11.47 11.96
C ASP A 2 -34.84 -10.02 12.21
N GLU A 3 -34.11 -9.76 13.29
CA GLU A 3 -33.54 -8.43 13.58
C GLU A 3 -32.47 -8.03 12.54
N GLU A 4 -31.67 -8.98 12.06
CA GLU A 4 -30.67 -8.74 11.03
C GLU A 4 -31.31 -8.39 9.68
N LYS A 5 -32.39 -9.07 9.31
CA LYS A 5 -33.17 -8.78 8.11
C LYS A 5 -33.84 -7.43 8.16
N GLU A 6 -34.37 -7.03 9.32
CA GLU A 6 -35.00 -5.73 9.52
C GLU A 6 -33.98 -4.61 9.45
N TYR A 7 -32.78 -4.84 10.02
CA TYR A 7 -31.61 -3.92 9.88
C TYR A 7 -31.19 -3.75 8.42
N ASP A 8 -31.00 -4.85 7.69
CA ASP A 8 -30.60 -4.83 6.29
C ASP A 8 -31.61 -4.11 5.40
N ALA A 9 -32.91 -4.38 5.61
CA ALA A 9 -33.97 -3.70 4.88
C ALA A 9 -34.01 -2.19 5.16
N SER A 10 -33.83 -1.79 6.42
CA SER A 10 -33.76 -0.39 6.82
C SER A 10 -32.52 0.32 6.27
N TYR A 11 -31.38 -0.39 6.24
CA TYR A 11 -30.14 0.11 5.62
C TYR A 11 -30.30 0.34 4.11
N ASP A 12 -30.86 -0.62 3.40
CA ASP A 12 -31.06 -0.53 1.94
C ASP A 12 -32.03 0.61 1.57
N GLU A 13 -33.09 0.80 2.34
CA GLU A 13 -34.02 1.92 2.14
C GLU A 13 -33.34 3.27 2.37
N MET A 14 -32.58 3.42 3.45
CA MET A 14 -31.86 4.63 3.76
C MET A 14 -30.74 4.90 2.75
N TYR A 15 -30.01 3.87 2.33
CA TYR A 15 -29.00 3.98 1.29
C TYR A 15 -29.58 4.46 -0.02
N SER A 16 -30.69 3.86 -0.47
CA SER A 16 -31.39 4.24 -1.69
C SER A 16 -31.92 5.69 -1.64
N TYR A 17 -32.43 6.10 -0.49
CA TYR A 17 -32.88 7.47 -0.25
C TYR A 17 -31.70 8.47 -0.34
N CYS A 18 -30.59 8.19 0.34
CA CYS A 18 -29.40 9.04 0.29
C CYS A 18 -28.80 9.12 -1.12
N GLN A 19 -28.74 8.00 -1.85
CA GLN A 19 -28.28 7.95 -3.21
C GLN A 19 -29.16 8.82 -4.14
N LYS A 20 -30.50 8.69 -4.02
CA LYS A 20 -31.42 9.51 -4.79
C LYS A 20 -31.24 11.00 -4.52
N LYS A 21 -31.09 11.39 -3.26
CA LYS A 21 -30.79 12.75 -2.86
C LYS A 21 -29.49 13.25 -3.49
N LEU A 22 -28.41 12.48 -3.35
CA LEU A 22 -27.10 12.82 -3.90
C LEU A 22 -27.16 13.15 -5.40
N TYR A 23 -27.90 12.35 -6.18
CA TYR A 23 -28.02 12.54 -7.62
C TYR A 23 -29.03 13.61 -8.06
N SER A 24 -30.01 13.97 -7.20
CA SER A 24 -31.10 14.86 -7.61
C SER A 24 -31.05 16.27 -7.00
N GLU A 25 -30.30 16.49 -5.94
CA GLU A 25 -30.28 17.78 -5.21
C GLU A 25 -29.16 18.73 -5.65
N GLY A 26 -28.35 18.37 -6.66
CA GLY A 26 -27.33 19.24 -7.25
C GLY A 26 -26.15 19.51 -6.35
N TYR A 27 -25.76 18.56 -5.51
CA TYR A 27 -24.55 18.68 -4.70
C TYR A 27 -23.29 18.88 -5.55
N GLN A 28 -22.40 19.74 -5.06
CA GLN A 28 -21.07 19.93 -5.63
C GLN A 28 -20.05 19.22 -4.73
N ILE A 29 -19.32 18.28 -5.30
CA ILE A 29 -18.31 17.49 -4.58
C ILE A 29 -16.94 18.02 -4.97
N TYR A 30 -16.23 18.62 -4.01
CA TYR A 30 -14.86 19.09 -4.16
C TYR A 30 -13.91 18.01 -3.69
N THR A 31 -12.99 17.60 -4.56
CA THR A 31 -11.99 16.58 -4.27
C THR A 31 -10.58 17.13 -4.43
N SER A 32 -9.60 16.42 -3.91
CA SER A 32 -8.17 16.70 -4.10
C SER A 32 -7.62 16.14 -5.43
N ILE A 33 -8.44 15.43 -6.21
CA ILE A 33 -8.00 14.78 -7.45
C ILE A 33 -7.63 15.83 -8.51
N ASP A 34 -6.41 15.69 -9.03
CA ASP A 34 -5.90 16.39 -10.19
C ASP A 34 -6.13 15.52 -11.42
N LEU A 35 -6.98 15.99 -12.34
CA LEU A 35 -7.40 15.19 -13.50
C LEU A 35 -6.25 14.87 -14.46
N GLU A 36 -5.27 15.76 -14.58
CA GLU A 36 -4.10 15.51 -15.42
C GLU A 36 -3.21 14.42 -14.81
N LYS A 37 -2.92 14.50 -13.52
CA LYS A 37 -2.17 13.46 -12.81
C LYS A 37 -2.92 12.12 -12.77
N GLN A 38 -4.23 12.17 -12.64
CA GLN A 38 -5.08 10.98 -12.69
C GLN A 38 -4.94 10.25 -14.04
N GLN A 39 -5.00 11.00 -15.15
CA GLN A 39 -4.84 10.42 -16.48
C GLN A 39 -3.40 9.90 -16.68
N GLN A 40 -2.38 10.68 -16.31
CA GLN A 40 -0.98 10.25 -16.42
C GLN A 40 -0.71 8.98 -15.63
N LEU A 41 -1.29 8.83 -14.43
CA LEU A 41 -1.12 7.64 -13.60
C LEU A 41 -1.78 6.42 -14.25
N GLN A 42 -3.00 6.58 -14.80
CA GLN A 42 -3.68 5.51 -15.52
C GLN A 42 -2.90 5.08 -16.76
N ASP A 43 -2.48 6.03 -17.59
CA ASP A 43 -1.72 5.77 -18.83
C ASP A 43 -0.39 5.06 -18.51
N SER A 44 0.28 5.44 -17.42
CA SER A 44 1.53 4.81 -16.98
C SER A 44 1.35 3.34 -16.61
N ILE A 45 0.26 3.01 -15.91
CA ILE A 45 -0.08 1.62 -15.58
C ILE A 45 -0.39 0.83 -16.85
N ASP A 46 -1.24 1.35 -17.70
CA ASP A 46 -1.70 0.66 -18.91
C ASP A 46 -0.55 0.42 -19.89
N LEU A 47 0.31 1.41 -20.08
CA LEU A 47 1.50 1.30 -20.92
C LEU A 47 2.52 0.28 -20.38
N THR A 48 2.75 0.29 -19.06
CA THR A 48 3.69 -0.64 -18.41
C THR A 48 3.23 -2.09 -18.54
N LEU A 49 1.93 -2.32 -18.54
CA LEU A 49 1.34 -3.66 -18.59
C LEU A 49 0.84 -4.05 -19.98
N LEU A 50 1.15 -3.29 -21.02
CA LEU A 50 0.63 -3.47 -22.38
C LEU A 50 0.87 -4.89 -22.94
N ASP A 51 2.04 -5.46 -22.67
CA ASP A 51 2.43 -6.79 -23.16
C ASP A 51 1.75 -7.96 -22.41
N PHE A 52 1.10 -7.69 -21.28
CA PHE A 52 0.42 -8.71 -20.47
C PHE A 52 -1.06 -8.76 -20.86
N THR A 53 -1.40 -9.61 -21.83
CA THR A 53 -2.73 -9.65 -22.46
C THR A 53 -3.64 -10.77 -21.96
N ASP A 54 -3.17 -11.65 -21.06
CA ASP A 54 -3.96 -12.73 -20.52
C ASP A 54 -5.19 -12.23 -19.76
N THR A 55 -6.36 -12.80 -20.07
CA THR A 55 -7.63 -12.46 -19.41
C THR A 55 -8.22 -13.67 -18.67
N THR A 56 -9.10 -13.39 -17.74
CA THR A 56 -10.04 -14.32 -17.13
C THR A 56 -11.23 -14.57 -18.08
N ASP A 57 -12.12 -15.51 -17.72
CA ASP A 57 -13.27 -15.88 -18.56
C ASP A 57 -14.27 -14.73 -18.76
N ASP A 58 -14.31 -13.76 -17.85
CA ASP A 58 -15.12 -12.53 -17.93
C ASP A 58 -14.45 -11.38 -18.69
N GLY A 59 -13.27 -11.63 -19.29
CA GLY A 59 -12.53 -10.63 -20.06
C GLY A 59 -11.67 -9.68 -19.24
N THR A 60 -11.62 -9.83 -17.91
CA THR A 60 -10.76 -9.03 -17.05
C THR A 60 -9.29 -9.44 -17.19
N TYR A 61 -8.36 -8.49 -17.33
CA TYR A 61 -6.94 -8.80 -17.34
C TYR A 61 -6.51 -9.52 -16.05
N LYS A 62 -5.78 -10.65 -16.19
CA LYS A 62 -5.28 -11.43 -15.05
C LYS A 62 -4.24 -10.64 -14.25
N LEU A 63 -3.32 -9.96 -14.94
CA LEU A 63 -2.33 -9.10 -14.30
C LEU A 63 -2.92 -7.71 -14.15
N GLN A 64 -3.04 -7.26 -12.90
CA GLN A 64 -3.54 -5.97 -12.50
C GLN A 64 -2.47 -5.18 -11.75
N ALA A 65 -2.55 -3.86 -11.79
CA ALA A 65 -1.80 -2.98 -10.92
C ALA A 65 -2.70 -1.88 -10.38
N ALA A 66 -2.30 -1.33 -9.26
CA ALA A 66 -2.98 -0.19 -8.65
C ALA A 66 -1.93 0.77 -8.09
N ALA A 67 -2.24 2.05 -8.05
CA ALA A 67 -1.35 3.06 -7.53
C ALA A 67 -2.11 4.24 -6.91
N THR A 68 -1.47 4.89 -5.96
CA THR A 68 -1.93 6.13 -5.34
C THR A 68 -0.82 7.17 -5.44
N CYS A 69 -1.14 8.36 -5.93
CA CYS A 69 -0.25 9.50 -5.95
C CYS A 69 -0.67 10.48 -4.85
N ILE A 70 0.29 10.81 -3.97
CA ILE A 70 0.08 11.70 -2.83
C ILE A 70 0.95 12.93 -3.03
N ASP A 71 0.35 14.10 -2.83
CA ASP A 71 1.08 15.37 -2.74
C ASP A 71 1.79 15.43 -1.39
N ASN A 72 3.12 15.58 -1.43
CA ASN A 72 3.94 15.54 -0.21
C ASN A 72 3.79 16.79 0.67
N ASP A 73 3.36 17.91 0.12
CA ASP A 73 3.19 19.16 0.87
C ASP A 73 1.87 19.17 1.65
N THR A 74 0.84 18.57 1.08
CA THR A 74 -0.51 18.58 1.66
C THR A 74 -0.92 17.23 2.29
N GLY A 75 -0.30 16.13 1.89
CA GLY A 75 -0.70 14.77 2.24
C GLY A 75 -1.97 14.30 1.51
N TYR A 76 -2.49 15.06 0.57
CA TYR A 76 -3.71 14.71 -0.15
C TYR A 76 -3.44 13.75 -1.30
N VAL A 77 -4.39 12.83 -1.51
CA VAL A 77 -4.39 11.97 -2.69
C VAL A 77 -4.79 12.81 -3.91
N VAL A 78 -3.87 12.97 -4.86
CA VAL A 78 -4.09 13.75 -6.08
C VAL A 78 -4.40 12.88 -7.30
N ALA A 79 -4.08 11.58 -7.25
CA ALA A 79 -4.50 10.59 -8.22
C ALA A 79 -4.58 9.21 -7.58
N ILE A 80 -5.53 8.38 -8.02
CA ILE A 80 -5.70 7.01 -7.54
C ILE A 80 -6.21 6.11 -8.65
N VAL A 81 -5.49 5.04 -8.94
CA VAL A 81 -5.85 4.04 -9.97
C VAL A 81 -6.00 2.68 -9.32
N GLY A 82 -7.19 2.11 -9.43
CA GLY A 82 -7.55 0.83 -8.82
C GLY A 82 -7.29 -0.40 -9.67
N GLY A 83 -6.95 -0.22 -10.95
CA GLY A 83 -6.73 -1.30 -11.90
C GLY A 83 -6.36 -0.79 -13.28
N ARG A 84 -6.11 -1.71 -14.21
CA ARG A 84 -5.90 -1.40 -15.63
C ARG A 84 -7.20 -0.92 -16.28
N SER A 85 -7.08 -0.07 -17.31
CA SER A 85 -8.21 0.25 -18.19
C SER A 85 -8.69 -1.01 -18.92
N GLN A 86 -9.97 -1.28 -18.81
CA GLN A 86 -10.62 -2.43 -19.45
C GLN A 86 -12.12 -2.17 -19.58
N ASP A 87 -12.75 -2.85 -20.53
CA ASP A 87 -14.20 -2.84 -20.68
C ASP A 87 -14.83 -3.65 -19.54
N ALA A 88 -15.06 -3.01 -18.42
CA ALA A 88 -15.69 -3.61 -17.27
C ALA A 88 -16.94 -2.81 -16.85
N VAL A 89 -17.89 -3.49 -16.25
CA VAL A 89 -19.01 -2.82 -15.57
C VAL A 89 -18.50 -1.87 -14.50
N SER A 90 -19.22 -0.79 -14.28
CA SER A 90 -18.93 0.14 -13.19
C SER A 90 -18.91 -0.56 -11.80
N HIS A 91 -18.31 0.07 -10.82
CA HIS A 91 -18.15 -0.44 -9.45
C HIS A 91 -17.21 -1.65 -9.32
N THR A 92 -16.15 -1.71 -10.15
CA THR A 92 -15.10 -2.72 -9.99
C THR A 92 -14.22 -2.43 -8.78
N LEU A 93 -13.50 -3.46 -8.32
CA LEU A 93 -12.60 -3.38 -7.17
C LEU A 93 -11.51 -2.32 -7.37
N ASN A 94 -11.48 -1.32 -6.51
CA ASN A 94 -10.34 -0.39 -6.44
C ASN A 94 -9.23 -1.00 -5.55
N ARG A 95 -8.25 -1.61 -6.19
CA ARG A 95 -7.16 -2.33 -5.51
C ARG A 95 -6.23 -1.40 -4.74
N ALA A 96 -6.24 -0.10 -5.03
CA ALA A 96 -5.37 0.86 -4.35
C ALA A 96 -5.74 1.06 -2.88
N TYR A 97 -7.00 0.83 -2.50
CA TYR A 97 -7.43 0.95 -1.09
C TYR A 97 -8.30 -0.20 -0.57
N GLN A 98 -8.86 -1.05 -1.46
CA GLN A 98 -9.73 -2.16 -1.04
C GLN A 98 -9.00 -3.50 -0.97
N SER A 99 -7.78 -3.61 -1.53
CA SER A 99 -7.02 -4.84 -1.51
C SER A 99 -6.04 -4.89 -0.34
N HIS A 100 -6.13 -5.96 0.43
CA HIS A 100 -5.16 -6.26 1.49
C HIS A 100 -4.07 -7.18 0.93
N ARG A 101 -2.84 -6.72 0.97
CA ARG A 101 -1.66 -7.44 0.48
C ARG A 101 -0.53 -7.35 1.49
N GLN A 102 0.30 -8.38 1.53
CA GLN A 102 1.54 -8.31 2.32
C GLN A 102 2.46 -7.24 1.72
N PRO A 103 2.93 -6.28 2.54
CA PRO A 103 3.75 -5.18 2.06
C PRO A 103 5.15 -5.62 1.62
N GLY A 104 5.61 -6.80 2.06
CA GLY A 104 6.98 -7.24 1.82
C GLY A 104 7.99 -6.23 2.37
N SER A 105 9.09 -6.02 1.65
CA SER A 105 10.17 -5.12 2.09
C SER A 105 9.77 -3.64 2.14
N SER A 106 8.64 -3.24 1.56
CA SER A 106 8.16 -1.85 1.66
C SER A 106 7.77 -1.45 3.08
N ILE A 107 7.56 -2.41 3.99
CA ILE A 107 7.29 -2.15 5.40
C ILE A 107 8.55 -1.75 6.19
N LYS A 108 9.76 -2.12 5.73
CA LYS A 108 11.02 -1.92 6.47
C LYS A 108 11.27 -0.46 6.88
N PRO A 109 11.04 0.54 6.02
CA PRO A 109 11.18 1.93 6.41
C PRO A 109 10.33 2.30 7.62
N LEU A 110 9.10 1.80 7.70
CA LEU A 110 8.12 2.18 8.72
C LEU A 110 8.39 1.54 10.08
N ILE A 111 8.70 0.24 10.11
CA ILE A 111 8.80 -0.52 11.37
C ILE A 111 10.22 -0.80 11.82
N VAL A 112 11.22 -0.58 10.96
CA VAL A 112 12.63 -0.87 11.26
C VAL A 112 13.46 0.41 11.24
N TYR A 113 13.57 1.04 10.07
CA TYR A 113 14.54 2.13 9.90
C TYR A 113 14.12 3.42 10.59
N THR A 114 12.87 3.86 10.45
CA THR A 114 12.35 5.05 11.16
C THR A 114 12.52 4.94 12.68
N PRO A 115 12.02 3.87 13.33
CA PRO A 115 12.23 3.74 14.78
C PRO A 115 13.69 3.58 15.19
N SER A 116 14.55 2.99 14.35
CA SER A 116 15.99 2.90 14.62
C SER A 116 16.67 4.27 14.61
N PHE A 117 16.31 5.11 13.63
CA PHE A 117 16.85 6.48 13.53
C PHE A 117 16.39 7.37 14.67
N GLU A 118 15.12 7.30 15.06
CA GLU A 118 14.61 8.04 16.22
C GLU A 118 15.26 7.63 17.54
N ARG A 119 15.86 6.42 17.59
CA ARG A 119 16.63 5.91 18.75
C ARG A 119 18.14 6.09 18.63
N GLY A 120 18.57 6.97 17.71
CA GLY A 120 19.95 7.41 17.63
C GLY A 120 20.82 6.66 16.62
N LYS A 121 20.31 5.67 15.89
CA LYS A 121 21.01 5.16 14.70
C LYS A 121 21.05 6.27 13.63
N THR A 122 22.02 6.17 12.72
CA THR A 122 22.13 7.07 11.58
C THR A 122 22.24 6.25 10.29
N PRO A 123 22.02 6.85 9.12
CA PRO A 123 22.26 6.16 7.85
C PRO A 123 23.67 5.58 7.71
N ASP A 124 24.65 6.14 8.42
CA ASP A 124 26.06 5.73 8.36
C ASP A 124 26.43 4.74 9.49
N THR A 125 25.48 4.37 10.36
CA THR A 125 25.66 3.31 11.35
C THR A 125 26.00 1.99 10.66
N ILE A 126 27.06 1.33 11.11
CA ILE A 126 27.52 0.03 10.59
C ILE A 126 26.76 -1.10 11.26
N VAL A 127 26.29 -2.04 10.46
CA VAL A 127 25.68 -3.31 10.88
C VAL A 127 26.30 -4.44 10.04
N ASN A 128 26.56 -5.58 10.66
CA ASN A 128 27.15 -6.72 9.95
C ASN A 128 26.07 -7.52 9.24
N ASP A 129 26.14 -7.56 7.90
CA ASP A 129 25.25 -8.35 7.03
C ASP A 129 25.85 -9.75 6.87
N HIS A 130 25.36 -10.71 7.63
CA HIS A 130 25.83 -12.09 7.61
C HIS A 130 24.68 -13.07 7.76
N LYS A 131 24.90 -14.32 7.37
CA LYS A 131 23.99 -15.41 7.62
C LYS A 131 24.09 -15.87 9.07
N PHE A 132 22.96 -16.10 9.72
CA PHE A 132 22.90 -16.60 11.09
C PHE A 132 21.71 -17.55 11.27
N ASP A 133 21.83 -18.45 12.24
CA ASP A 133 20.81 -19.46 12.50
C ASP A 133 19.48 -18.83 12.95
N GLY A 134 18.40 -19.27 12.32
CA GLY A 134 17.05 -18.72 12.58
C GLY A 134 16.77 -17.35 11.97
N GLY A 135 17.74 -16.73 11.30
CA GLY A 135 17.58 -15.47 10.60
C GLY A 135 17.09 -15.65 9.15
N PRO A 136 16.62 -14.54 8.52
CA PRO A 136 16.22 -14.57 7.13
C PRO A 136 17.43 -14.64 6.19
N SER A 137 17.22 -15.11 4.97
CA SER A 137 18.19 -14.95 3.89
C SER A 137 18.00 -13.63 3.15
N ASN A 138 19.09 -13.04 2.66
CA ASN A 138 19.03 -11.98 1.67
C ASN A 138 18.62 -12.54 0.29
N SER A 139 18.15 -11.68 -0.60
CA SER A 139 17.88 -12.04 -1.98
C SER A 139 19.14 -12.59 -2.63
N GLY A 140 19.05 -13.74 -3.30
CA GLY A 140 20.18 -14.41 -3.92
C GLY A 140 21.22 -15.01 -2.94
N ASP A 141 20.88 -15.13 -1.66
CA ASP A 141 21.75 -15.66 -0.58
C ASP A 141 23.13 -14.98 -0.53
N THR A 142 23.16 -13.67 -0.82
CA THR A 142 24.38 -12.85 -0.85
C THR A 142 24.51 -12.00 0.41
N TYR A 143 25.71 -11.95 0.98
CA TYR A 143 26.02 -11.23 2.21
C TYR A 143 27.26 -10.36 2.02
N TYR A 144 27.26 -9.16 2.61
CA TYR A 144 28.23 -8.10 2.36
C TYR A 144 29.14 -7.77 3.55
N GLY A 145 28.96 -8.44 4.69
CA GLY A 145 29.73 -8.13 5.90
C GLY A 145 29.33 -6.79 6.51
N ASP A 146 30.30 -6.01 6.96
CA ASP A 146 30.05 -4.70 7.58
C ASP A 146 29.57 -3.68 6.55
N VAL A 147 28.32 -3.25 6.67
CA VAL A 147 27.67 -2.31 5.77
C VAL A 147 27.01 -1.17 6.54
N THR A 148 26.81 -0.03 5.89
CA THR A 148 26.02 1.06 6.46
C THR A 148 24.51 0.72 6.38
N ILE A 149 23.70 1.30 7.26
CA ILE A 149 22.23 1.21 7.15
C ILE A 149 21.76 1.77 5.79
N ARG A 150 22.38 2.82 5.27
CA ARG A 150 22.09 3.37 3.94
C ARG A 150 22.21 2.30 2.85
N PHE A 151 23.32 1.57 2.82
CA PHE A 151 23.53 0.48 1.87
C PHE A 151 22.52 -0.66 2.09
N ALA A 152 22.20 -0.98 3.35
CA ALA A 152 21.21 -2.00 3.67
C ALA A 152 19.81 -1.63 3.18
N VAL A 153 19.43 -0.35 3.26
CA VAL A 153 18.16 0.17 2.68
C VAL A 153 18.19 0.06 1.16
N GLU A 154 19.27 0.53 0.51
CA GLU A 154 19.43 0.48 -0.95
C GLU A 154 19.31 -0.95 -1.49
N LYS A 155 19.95 -1.92 -0.85
CA LYS A 155 19.95 -3.34 -1.25
C LYS A 155 18.77 -4.12 -0.65
N SER A 156 17.97 -3.48 0.19
CA SER A 156 16.85 -4.13 0.89
C SER A 156 17.28 -5.38 1.67
N LEU A 157 18.42 -5.32 2.37
CA LEU A 157 18.98 -6.45 3.09
C LEU A 157 18.04 -6.93 4.20
N ASN A 158 17.74 -8.23 4.20
CA ASN A 158 16.82 -8.82 5.16
C ASN A 158 17.48 -9.04 6.52
N THR A 159 18.73 -9.48 6.52
CA THR A 159 19.49 -9.79 7.75
C THR A 159 19.73 -8.55 8.58
N VAL A 160 20.08 -7.42 7.95
CA VAL A 160 20.27 -6.13 8.63
C VAL A 160 18.94 -5.62 9.17
N ALA A 161 17.87 -5.67 8.36
CA ALA A 161 16.56 -5.25 8.81
C ALA A 161 16.06 -6.10 9.99
N TRP A 162 16.30 -7.41 9.97
CA TRP A 162 15.92 -8.32 11.05
C TRP A 162 16.67 -8.00 12.35
N GLN A 163 17.99 -7.82 12.27
CA GLN A 163 18.81 -7.48 13.45
C GLN A 163 18.37 -6.16 14.09
N LEU A 164 18.13 -5.12 13.28
CA LEU A 164 17.64 -3.84 13.78
C LEU A 164 16.24 -3.96 14.39
N TYR A 165 15.36 -4.77 13.78
CA TYR A 165 14.01 -5.00 14.30
C TYR A 165 14.01 -5.78 15.61
N ASP A 166 14.88 -6.77 15.75
CA ASP A 166 15.08 -7.54 16.98
C ASP A 166 15.60 -6.64 18.12
N GLU A 167 16.58 -5.79 17.82
CA GLU A 167 17.10 -4.78 18.77
C GLU A 167 15.99 -3.82 19.24
N LEU A 168 15.08 -3.40 18.36
CA LEU A 168 13.95 -2.54 18.68
C LEU A 168 12.85 -3.23 19.49
N THR A 169 12.74 -4.51 19.36
CA THR A 169 11.62 -5.39 19.72
C THR A 169 10.39 -5.22 18.81
N PRO A 170 9.66 -6.32 18.52
CA PRO A 170 8.45 -6.27 17.67
C PRO A 170 7.38 -5.31 18.19
N LYS A 171 7.23 -5.18 19.49
CA LYS A 171 6.26 -4.26 20.12
C LYS A 171 6.47 -2.81 19.70
N VAL A 172 7.73 -2.40 19.60
CA VAL A 172 8.09 -1.03 19.19
C VAL A 172 7.75 -0.81 17.73
N GLY A 173 8.22 -1.67 16.81
CA GLY A 173 7.93 -1.52 15.38
C GLY A 173 6.44 -1.51 15.08
N LEU A 174 5.67 -2.41 15.71
CA LEU A 174 4.22 -2.44 15.56
C LEU A 174 3.50 -1.21 16.14
N GLN A 175 4.07 -0.57 17.18
CA GLN A 175 3.50 0.66 17.72
C GLN A 175 3.57 1.80 16.67
N TYR A 176 4.66 1.89 15.90
CA TYR A 176 4.77 2.88 14.82
C TYR A 176 3.66 2.73 13.76
N LEU A 177 3.29 1.50 13.39
CA LEU A 177 2.15 1.29 12.48
C LEU A 177 0.84 1.81 13.08
N LYS A 178 0.60 1.57 14.38
CA LYS A 178 -0.59 2.08 15.08
C LYS A 178 -0.60 3.61 15.11
N ASP A 179 0.54 4.23 15.40
CA ASP A 179 0.69 5.68 15.44
C ASP A 179 0.48 6.32 14.05
N MET A 180 0.76 5.56 12.98
CA MET A 180 0.48 5.92 11.58
C MET A 180 -0.95 5.55 11.13
N ASN A 181 -1.83 5.10 12.05
CA ASN A 181 -3.21 4.68 11.78
C ASN A 181 -3.37 3.46 10.86
N PHE A 182 -2.38 2.56 10.82
CA PHE A 182 -2.60 1.24 10.21
C PHE A 182 -3.50 0.40 11.14
N THR A 183 -4.64 -0.06 10.61
CA THR A 183 -5.67 -0.76 11.39
C THR A 183 -5.74 -2.26 11.12
N ASN A 184 -5.06 -2.76 10.08
CA ASN A 184 -5.08 -4.17 9.65
C ASN A 184 -3.66 -4.69 9.41
#